data_494b4bd70b8f67342e65b6e31dc93817
#
_entry.id   494b4bd70b8f67342e65b6e31dc93817
#
_cell.length_a   1.000
_cell.length_b   1.000
_cell.length_c   1.000
_cell.angle_alpha   90.00
_cell.angle_beta   90.00
_cell.angle_gamma   90.00
#
_symmetry.space_group_name_H-M   'P 1'
#
loop_
_entity.id
_entity.type
_entity.pdbx_description
1 polymer ?
#
loop_
_entity_poly.entity_id
_entity_poly.type
_entity_poly.pdbx_seq_one_letter_code
_entity_poly.pdbx_strand_id
1 'polypeptide(L)'
;MDLKVNLRLLHLQGICIWLGNCYFSMEFVLERPVLVLNRLWQPVHTCSVKRALKLLCLGHAQVVQTEGECRYQTHDIGSWVEYSGEQRESAAAELVHSVKVALRVPKIIVLALYDRVPRKEVKFTRQNFFLRDKYPCQYCAEIFPEIDLNLDHVMPRDKGGKTTWD
;
A
#
# COMPACT_ATOMS: atom_id res chain seq x y z
N MET A 1 -28.46 7.04 -13.25
CA MET A 1 -28.81 5.71 -13.78
C MET A 1 -28.20 4.70 -12.83
N ASP A 2 -29.02 4.32 -11.83
CA ASP A 2 -28.59 3.52 -10.68
C ASP A 2 -28.57 2.03 -11.04
N LEU A 3 -27.42 1.41 -10.97
CA LEU A 3 -27.28 -0.05 -11.05
C LEU A 3 -27.48 -0.64 -9.64
N LYS A 4 -28.72 -0.99 -9.32
CA LYS A 4 -29.05 -1.84 -8.16
C LYS A 4 -28.67 -3.28 -8.48
N VAL A 5 -27.65 -3.79 -7.77
CA VAL A 5 -27.32 -5.22 -7.75
C VAL A 5 -28.32 -5.92 -6.83
N ASN A 6 -29.18 -6.74 -7.42
CA ASN A 6 -30.20 -7.53 -6.74
C ASN A 6 -29.55 -8.79 -6.15
N LEU A 7 -29.35 -8.84 -4.85
CA LEU A 7 -28.99 -10.05 -4.12
C LEU A 7 -30.25 -10.91 -3.94
N ARG A 8 -30.44 -11.92 -4.78
CA ARG A 8 -31.39 -13.01 -4.50
C ARG A 8 -30.77 -13.96 -3.48
N LEU A 9 -31.33 -13.90 -2.27
CA LEU A 9 -31.16 -14.93 -1.25
C LEU A 9 -31.71 -16.26 -1.76
N LEU A 10 -30.86 -17.22 -2.05
CA LEU A 10 -31.23 -18.63 -2.13
C LEU A 10 -30.99 -19.29 -0.79
N HIS A 11 -32.05 -19.45 -0.02
CA HIS A 11 -32.12 -20.35 1.12
C HIS A 11 -31.98 -21.79 0.62
N LEU A 12 -30.85 -22.42 0.86
CA LEU A 12 -30.70 -23.88 0.87
C LEU A 12 -29.89 -24.29 2.09
N GLN A 13 -30.58 -25.10 2.85
CA GLN A 13 -30.25 -25.71 4.12
C GLN A 13 -28.83 -26.27 4.24
N GLY A 14 -28.22 -25.99 5.39
CA GLY A 14 -27.38 -26.89 6.15
C GLY A 14 -26.09 -27.40 5.51
N ILE A 15 -24.98 -27.08 6.17
CA ILE A 15 -23.68 -27.75 6.07
C ILE A 15 -22.81 -27.28 4.88
N CYS A 16 -21.68 -26.63 5.20
CA CYS A 16 -20.57 -26.23 4.34
C CYS A 16 -20.41 -24.75 3.95
N ILE A 17 -20.82 -23.79 4.78
CA ILE A 17 -20.48 -22.38 4.55
C ILE A 17 -19.19 -21.93 5.28
N TRP A 18 -18.63 -22.78 6.13
CA TRP A 18 -17.50 -22.39 7.00
C TRP A 18 -16.11 -22.47 6.36
N LEU A 19 -15.92 -23.22 5.29
CA LEU A 19 -14.59 -23.40 4.68
C LEU A 19 -14.30 -22.43 3.51
N GLY A 20 -15.31 -21.92 2.84
CA GLY A 20 -15.11 -21.01 1.68
C GLY A 20 -14.79 -19.56 2.05
N ASN A 21 -15.36 -19.05 3.14
CA ASN A 21 -15.20 -17.65 3.53
C ASN A 21 -13.84 -17.35 4.19
N CYS A 22 -13.23 -18.33 4.84
CA CYS A 22 -11.90 -18.16 5.46
C CYS A 22 -10.77 -18.00 4.44
N TYR A 23 -10.81 -18.75 3.33
CA TYR A 23 -9.78 -18.66 2.30
C TYR A 23 -9.85 -17.34 1.53
N PHE A 24 -11.04 -16.89 1.16
CA PHE A 24 -11.23 -15.64 0.44
C PHE A 24 -10.89 -14.41 1.30
N SER A 25 -11.20 -14.46 2.59
CA SER A 25 -10.85 -13.41 3.54
C SER A 25 -9.33 -13.32 3.79
N MET A 26 -8.64 -14.46 3.82
CA MET A 26 -7.20 -14.52 4.09
C MET A 26 -6.37 -14.01 2.89
N GLU A 27 -6.79 -14.29 1.66
CA GLU A 27 -6.14 -13.77 0.46
C GLU A 27 -6.19 -12.23 0.41
N PHE A 28 -7.35 -11.66 0.74
CA PHE A 28 -7.52 -10.21 0.80
C PHE A 28 -6.65 -9.55 1.88
N VAL A 29 -6.48 -10.18 3.04
CA VAL A 29 -5.62 -9.67 4.14
C VAL A 29 -4.14 -9.72 3.75
N LEU A 30 -3.71 -10.77 3.04
CA LEU A 30 -2.31 -10.93 2.62
C LEU A 30 -1.86 -9.91 1.55
N GLU A 31 -2.78 -9.37 0.78
CA GLU A 31 -2.49 -8.35 -0.24
C GLU A 31 -2.55 -6.90 0.30
N ARG A 32 -2.90 -6.70 1.57
CA ARG A 32 -2.94 -5.35 2.17
C ARG A 32 -1.59 -4.67 2.13
N PRO A 33 -1.56 -3.33 1.96
CA PRO A 33 -0.33 -2.57 1.93
C PRO A 33 0.27 -2.43 3.33
N VAL A 34 1.57 -2.69 3.42
CA VAL A 34 2.42 -2.49 4.60
C VAL A 34 3.47 -1.44 4.26
N LEU A 35 3.64 -0.45 5.12
CA LEU A 35 4.67 0.57 4.95
C LEU A 35 6.05 -0.01 5.26
N VAL A 36 6.98 0.20 4.33
CA VAL A 36 8.37 -0.24 4.48
C VAL A 36 9.27 0.96 4.72
N LEU A 37 9.95 0.94 5.84
CA LEU A 37 10.97 1.93 6.21
C LEU A 37 12.37 1.37 5.98
N ASN A 38 13.33 2.24 5.70
CA ASN A 38 14.74 1.87 5.71
C ASN A 38 15.29 1.84 7.15
N ARG A 39 16.57 1.48 7.31
CA ARG A 39 17.27 1.47 8.61
C ARG A 39 17.25 2.84 9.31
N LEU A 40 17.11 3.93 8.55
CA LEU A 40 17.07 5.32 9.07
C LEU A 40 15.63 5.78 9.33
N TRP A 41 14.64 4.86 9.36
CA TRP A 41 13.23 5.15 9.59
C TRP A 41 12.58 6.04 8.52
N GLN A 42 13.17 6.11 7.34
CA GLN A 42 12.62 6.85 6.22
C GLN A 42 11.74 5.94 5.36
N PRO A 43 10.59 6.42 4.87
CA PRO A 43 9.71 5.62 4.03
C PRO A 43 10.35 5.33 2.67
N VAL A 44 10.34 4.06 2.28
CA VAL A 44 10.91 3.60 1.01
C VAL A 44 9.83 3.29 -0.01
N HIS A 45 8.90 2.43 0.36
CA HIS A 45 7.77 1.99 -0.46
C HIS A 45 6.72 1.27 0.38
N THR A 46 5.67 0.80 -0.26
CA THR A 46 4.69 -0.12 0.34
C THR A 46 4.84 -1.51 -0.28
N CYS A 47 4.63 -2.55 0.51
CA CYS A 47 4.58 -3.93 0.02
C CYS A 47 3.36 -4.66 0.58
N SER A 48 3.02 -5.84 0.04
CA SER A 48 1.93 -6.65 0.59
C SER A 48 2.33 -7.31 1.92
N VAL A 49 1.35 -7.62 2.77
CA VAL A 49 1.54 -8.36 4.02
C VAL A 49 2.30 -9.66 3.80
N LYS A 50 1.99 -10.39 2.73
CA LYS A 50 2.70 -11.62 2.34
C LYS A 50 4.21 -11.38 2.18
N ARG A 51 4.59 -10.30 1.51
CA ARG A 51 6.01 -9.93 1.34
C ARG A 51 6.63 -9.47 2.65
N ALA A 52 5.92 -8.70 3.45
CA ALA A 52 6.37 -8.24 4.76
C ALA A 52 6.67 -9.41 5.69
N LEU A 53 5.76 -10.37 5.82
CA LEU A 53 5.96 -11.58 6.62
C LEU A 53 7.14 -12.41 6.14
N LYS A 54 7.35 -12.52 4.81
CA LYS A 54 8.53 -13.18 4.27
C LYS A 54 9.83 -12.51 4.70
N LEU A 55 9.89 -11.18 4.67
CA LEU A 55 11.07 -10.41 5.10
C LEU A 55 11.34 -10.59 6.61
N LEU A 56 10.28 -10.63 7.42
CA LEU A 56 10.38 -10.89 8.86
C LEU A 56 10.93 -12.29 9.15
N CYS A 57 10.40 -13.32 8.49
CA CYS A 57 10.88 -14.70 8.65
C CYS A 57 12.33 -14.90 8.24
N LEU A 58 12.82 -14.12 7.26
CA LEU A 58 14.21 -14.12 6.83
C LEU A 58 15.15 -13.29 7.72
N GLY A 59 14.61 -12.59 8.73
CA GLY A 59 15.40 -11.69 9.59
C GLY A 59 15.86 -10.39 8.90
N HIS A 60 15.30 -10.07 7.72
CA HIS A 60 15.66 -8.86 6.96
C HIS A 60 14.87 -7.61 7.39
N ALA A 61 13.83 -7.77 8.18
CA ALA A 61 12.98 -6.69 8.67
C ALA A 61 12.52 -6.95 10.11
N GLN A 62 12.09 -5.88 10.78
CA GLN A 62 11.44 -5.90 12.08
C GLN A 62 10.09 -5.19 11.96
N VAL A 63 9.09 -5.62 12.74
CA VAL A 63 7.80 -4.92 12.81
C VAL A 63 7.94 -3.71 13.72
N VAL A 64 7.38 -2.59 13.32
CA VAL A 64 7.27 -1.40 14.16
C VAL A 64 5.86 -1.36 14.73
N GLN A 65 5.76 -1.45 16.05
CA GLN A 65 4.53 -1.28 16.82
C GLN A 65 4.52 0.08 17.48
N THR A 66 3.37 0.75 17.45
CA THR A 66 3.14 2.02 18.16
C THR A 66 2.35 1.75 19.42
N GLU A 67 2.89 2.14 20.57
CA GLU A 67 2.20 2.12 21.85
C GLU A 67 1.96 3.55 22.33
N GLY A 68 0.69 4.00 22.27
CA GLY A 68 0.33 5.38 22.62
C GLY A 68 0.89 6.43 21.64
N GLU A 69 1.05 7.67 22.11
CA GLU A 69 1.36 8.81 21.23
C GLU A 69 2.84 8.92 20.83
N CYS A 70 3.78 8.32 21.58
CA CYS A 70 5.21 8.56 21.36
C CYS A 70 6.13 7.34 21.58
N ARG A 71 5.62 6.13 21.75
CA ARG A 71 6.46 4.94 21.95
C ARG A 71 6.41 4.04 20.72
N TYR A 72 7.59 3.77 20.18
CA TYR A 72 7.78 2.81 19.09
C TYR A 72 8.58 1.63 19.60
N GLN A 73 8.06 0.43 19.43
CA GLN A 73 8.78 -0.82 19.71
C GLN A 73 9.02 -1.55 18.40
N THR A 74 10.19 -2.17 18.30
CA THR A 74 10.53 -3.03 17.16
C THR A 74 10.49 -4.48 17.59
N HIS A 75 9.85 -5.32 16.81
CA HIS A 75 9.72 -6.74 17.05
C HIS A 75 10.37 -7.53 15.91
N ASP A 76 11.17 -8.50 16.24
CA ASP A 76 11.56 -9.57 15.33
C ASP A 76 10.40 -10.57 15.17
N ILE A 77 10.57 -11.59 14.36
CA ILE A 77 9.50 -12.58 14.13
C ILE A 77 9.11 -13.32 15.42
N GLY A 78 10.09 -13.62 16.30
CA GLY A 78 9.85 -14.34 17.56
C GLY A 78 9.00 -13.50 18.51
N SER A 79 9.45 -12.30 18.85
CA SER A 79 8.72 -11.38 19.73
C SER A 79 7.38 -10.93 19.13
N TRP A 80 7.28 -10.87 17.79
CA TRP A 80 6.00 -10.55 17.12
C TRP A 80 4.97 -11.67 17.27
N VAL A 81 5.40 -12.95 17.26
CA VAL A 81 4.55 -14.10 17.52
C VAL A 81 4.01 -14.05 18.96
N GLU A 82 4.88 -13.80 19.94
CA GLU A 82 4.52 -13.67 21.36
C GLU A 82 3.52 -12.54 21.58
N TYR A 83 3.86 -11.34 21.08
CA TYR A 83 2.97 -10.17 21.12
C TYR A 83 1.60 -10.43 20.49
N SER A 84 1.58 -11.12 19.34
CA SER A 84 0.32 -11.46 18.66
C SER A 84 -0.52 -12.46 19.46
N GLY A 85 0.12 -13.33 20.23
CA GLY A 85 -0.53 -14.30 21.13
C GLY A 85 -1.20 -13.64 22.33
N GLU A 86 -0.53 -12.68 22.96
CA GLU A 86 -1.02 -11.97 24.15
C GLU A 86 -2.22 -11.07 23.85
N GLN A 87 -2.25 -10.46 22.67
CA GLN A 87 -3.28 -9.50 22.29
C GLN A 87 -4.37 -10.05 21.38
N ARG A 88 -4.65 -11.35 21.43
CA ARG A 88 -5.69 -11.99 20.60
C ARG A 88 -7.10 -11.42 20.77
N GLU A 89 -7.42 -10.89 21.93
CA GLU A 89 -8.77 -10.42 22.28
C GLU A 89 -9.09 -9.00 21.79
N SER A 90 -8.14 -8.29 21.21
CA SER A 90 -8.40 -6.96 20.65
C SER A 90 -9.23 -7.07 19.38
N ALA A 91 -10.51 -6.75 19.46
CA ALA A 91 -11.51 -6.85 18.38
C ALA A 91 -11.15 -6.09 17.08
N ALA A 92 -10.18 -5.19 17.12
CA ALA A 92 -9.73 -4.40 15.97
C ALA A 92 -8.50 -4.98 15.25
N ALA A 93 -7.93 -6.09 15.72
CA ALA A 93 -6.72 -6.65 15.15
C ALA A 93 -7.03 -7.64 14.03
N GLU A 94 -6.51 -7.34 12.85
CA GLU A 94 -6.53 -8.31 11.75
C GLU A 94 -5.44 -9.36 11.98
N LEU A 95 -5.84 -10.62 11.89
CA LEU A 95 -4.99 -11.76 12.13
C LEU A 95 -4.79 -12.58 10.84
N VAL A 96 -3.57 -12.99 10.59
CA VAL A 96 -3.24 -14.02 9.60
C VAL A 96 -3.08 -15.32 10.35
N HIS A 97 -3.93 -16.30 10.04
CA HIS A 97 -3.88 -17.62 10.65
C HIS A 97 -2.95 -18.54 9.88
N SER A 98 -1.99 -19.14 10.59
CA SER A 98 -1.19 -20.27 10.13
C SER A 98 -1.61 -21.52 10.89
N VAL A 99 -1.13 -22.70 10.48
CA VAL A 99 -1.48 -23.99 11.12
C VAL A 99 -1.22 -24.00 12.62
N LYS A 100 -0.18 -23.31 13.09
CA LYS A 100 0.24 -23.31 14.50
C LYS A 100 0.11 -21.97 15.20
N VAL A 101 0.02 -20.87 14.47
CA VAL A 101 0.16 -19.51 15.02
C VAL A 101 -0.80 -18.55 14.32
N ALA A 102 -1.42 -17.67 15.11
CA ALA A 102 -2.13 -16.50 14.59
C ALA A 102 -1.22 -15.27 14.74
N LEU A 103 -0.91 -14.61 13.63
CA LEU A 103 -0.05 -13.43 13.58
C LEU A 103 -0.88 -12.18 13.30
N ARG A 104 -0.63 -11.13 14.03
CA ARG A 104 -1.19 -9.81 13.68
C ARG A 104 -0.59 -9.31 12.39
N VAL A 105 -1.43 -8.66 11.58
CA VAL A 105 -0.98 -8.01 10.35
C VAL A 105 -0.07 -6.83 10.70
N PRO A 106 1.20 -6.84 10.27
CA PRO A 106 2.09 -5.70 10.47
C PRO A 106 1.62 -4.54 9.60
N LYS A 107 1.57 -3.33 10.17
CA LYS A 107 1.25 -2.11 9.42
C LYS A 107 2.51 -1.44 8.89
N ILE A 108 3.59 -1.51 9.66
CA ILE A 108 4.87 -0.86 9.37
C ILE A 108 5.98 -1.87 9.65
N ILE A 109 6.95 -1.96 8.73
CA ILE A 109 8.18 -2.72 8.92
C ILE A 109 9.40 -1.84 8.65
N VAL A 110 10.48 -2.07 9.39
CA VAL A 110 11.78 -1.44 9.17
C VAL A 110 12.79 -2.48 8.66
N LEU A 111 13.49 -2.14 7.59
CA LEU A 111 14.50 -3.01 7.00
C LEU A 111 15.82 -2.93 7.82
N ALA A 112 16.42 -4.07 8.15
CA ALA A 112 17.62 -4.12 8.99
C ALA A 112 18.87 -3.59 8.30
N LEU A 113 19.04 -3.86 7.00
CA LEU A 113 20.29 -3.60 6.27
C LEU A 113 20.17 -2.53 5.18
N TYR A 114 18.95 -2.08 4.85
CA TYR A 114 18.73 -1.15 3.76
C TYR A 114 18.71 0.29 4.26
N ASP A 115 19.65 1.11 3.84
CA ASP A 115 19.81 2.51 4.26
C ASP A 115 19.51 3.54 3.15
N ARG A 116 19.26 3.07 1.91
CA ARG A 116 19.04 3.98 0.78
C ARG A 116 17.59 4.43 0.71
N VAL A 117 17.41 5.69 0.34
CA VAL A 117 16.11 6.22 -0.07
C VAL A 117 16.05 6.16 -1.60
N PRO A 118 15.14 5.39 -2.19
CA PRO A 118 14.99 5.39 -3.63
C PRO A 118 14.52 6.77 -4.09
N ARG A 119 15.40 7.49 -4.79
CA ARG A 119 15.00 8.73 -5.47
C ARG A 119 14.15 8.33 -6.69
N LYS A 120 12.86 8.37 -6.52
CA LYS A 120 11.91 8.22 -7.63
C LYS A 120 11.66 9.61 -8.21
N GLU A 121 12.41 9.96 -9.24
CA GLU A 121 12.07 11.11 -10.05
C GLU A 121 10.78 10.81 -10.83
N VAL A 122 9.86 11.75 -10.78
CA VAL A 122 8.62 11.64 -11.55
C VAL A 122 9.00 11.81 -13.02
N LYS A 123 8.78 10.75 -13.81
CA LYS A 123 9.08 10.80 -15.24
C LYS A 123 8.25 11.91 -15.91
N PHE A 124 8.87 12.66 -16.82
CA PHE A 124 8.13 13.58 -17.66
C PHE A 124 7.28 12.79 -18.64
N THR A 125 6.00 12.70 -18.37
CA THR A 125 4.99 12.10 -19.25
C THR A 125 3.82 13.05 -19.41
N ARG A 126 3.11 12.98 -20.53
CA ARG A 126 1.89 13.78 -20.77
C ARG A 126 0.92 13.69 -19.59
N GLN A 127 0.64 12.47 -19.12
CA GLN A 127 -0.25 12.22 -18.01
C GLN A 127 0.22 12.89 -16.70
N ASN A 128 1.49 12.76 -16.35
CA ASN A 128 2.04 13.35 -15.12
C ASN A 128 2.04 14.88 -15.20
N PHE A 129 2.24 15.45 -16.39
CA PHE A 129 2.16 16.88 -16.61
C PHE A 129 0.74 17.39 -16.35
N PHE A 130 -0.26 16.80 -16.96
CA PHE A 130 -1.65 17.21 -16.76
C PHE A 130 -2.14 16.98 -15.32
N LEU A 131 -1.71 15.89 -14.66
CA LEU A 131 -2.02 15.65 -13.24
C LEU A 131 -1.44 16.73 -12.32
N ARG A 132 -0.21 17.18 -12.57
CA ARG A 132 0.41 18.26 -11.81
C ARG A 132 -0.39 19.56 -11.93
N ASP A 133 -0.75 19.92 -13.13
CA ASP A 133 -1.38 21.21 -13.45
C ASP A 133 -2.91 21.17 -13.33
N LYS A 134 -3.52 20.03 -13.04
CA LYS A 134 -4.99 19.83 -12.88
C LYS A 134 -5.79 20.17 -14.14
N TYR A 135 -5.22 19.92 -15.31
CA TYR A 135 -5.87 20.05 -16.61
C TYR A 135 -6.35 21.46 -17.04
N PRO A 136 -5.76 22.59 -16.64
CA PRO A 136 -6.13 23.87 -17.17
C PRO A 136 -5.47 24.12 -18.53
N CYS A 137 -6.18 24.77 -19.39
CA CYS A 137 -5.60 25.39 -20.59
C CYS A 137 -4.72 26.60 -20.19
N GLN A 138 -3.48 26.67 -20.66
CA GLN A 138 -2.58 27.76 -20.30
C GLN A 138 -2.95 29.10 -20.95
N TYR A 139 -3.86 29.11 -21.92
CA TYR A 139 -4.32 30.32 -22.61
C TYR A 139 -5.58 30.94 -22.00
N CYS A 140 -6.59 30.09 -21.67
CA CYS A 140 -7.85 30.58 -21.13
C CYS A 140 -8.09 30.22 -19.66
N ALA A 141 -7.21 29.41 -19.05
CA ALA A 141 -7.30 28.90 -17.69
C ALA A 141 -8.55 28.03 -17.40
N GLU A 142 -9.31 27.67 -18.41
CA GLU A 142 -10.44 26.74 -18.27
C GLU A 142 -9.95 25.29 -18.19
N ILE A 143 -10.70 24.45 -17.47
CA ILE A 143 -10.37 23.02 -17.30
C ILE A 143 -11.04 22.23 -18.43
N PHE A 144 -10.22 21.47 -19.16
CA PHE A 144 -10.66 20.62 -20.26
C PHE A 144 -10.35 19.14 -19.99
N PRO A 145 -11.12 18.21 -20.61
CA PRO A 145 -10.74 16.79 -20.65
C PRO A 145 -9.35 16.62 -21.29
N GLU A 146 -8.59 15.62 -20.84
CA GLU A 146 -7.22 15.34 -21.35
C GLU A 146 -7.18 15.17 -22.87
N ILE A 147 -8.27 14.67 -23.47
CA ILE A 147 -8.36 14.43 -24.90
C ILE A 147 -8.31 15.73 -25.74
N ASP A 148 -8.82 16.82 -25.16
CA ASP A 148 -8.90 18.12 -25.82
C ASP A 148 -7.67 19.01 -25.57
N LEU A 149 -6.77 18.58 -24.67
CA LEU A 149 -5.56 19.28 -24.35
C LEU A 149 -4.36 18.73 -25.14
N ASN A 150 -3.52 19.61 -25.65
CA ASN A 150 -2.24 19.25 -26.27
C ASN A 150 -1.08 19.84 -25.50
N LEU A 151 0.09 19.15 -25.52
CA LEU A 151 1.34 19.64 -24.98
C LEU A 151 2.17 20.24 -26.10
N ASP A 152 2.54 21.49 -25.92
CA ASP A 152 3.43 22.18 -26.83
C ASP A 152 4.63 22.77 -26.09
N HIS A 153 5.72 23.02 -26.81
CA HIS A 153 6.93 23.62 -26.25
C HIS A 153 6.82 25.15 -26.31
N VAL A 154 6.92 25.81 -25.17
CA VAL A 154 6.99 27.29 -25.11
C VAL A 154 8.18 27.81 -25.92
N MET A 155 9.33 27.12 -25.80
CA MET A 155 10.47 27.34 -26.68
C MET A 155 10.59 26.15 -27.64
N PRO A 156 10.46 26.35 -28.96
CA PRO A 156 10.57 25.29 -29.94
C PRO A 156 11.89 24.54 -29.86
N ARG A 157 11.87 23.25 -30.19
CA ARG A 157 13.07 22.38 -30.10
C ARG A 157 14.21 22.82 -31.01
N ASP A 158 13.91 23.35 -32.18
CA ASP A 158 14.87 23.91 -33.14
C ASP A 158 15.59 25.14 -32.58
N LYS A 159 14.98 25.82 -31.58
CA LYS A 159 15.57 26.95 -30.86
C LYS A 159 16.15 26.56 -29.49
N GLY A 160 16.33 25.25 -29.25
CA GLY A 160 16.97 24.73 -28.05
C GLY A 160 16.01 24.39 -26.89
N GLY A 161 14.70 24.37 -27.14
CA GLY A 161 13.70 23.93 -26.15
C GLY A 161 13.93 22.49 -25.69
N LYS A 162 13.88 22.26 -24.39
CA LYS A 162 14.06 20.95 -23.76
C LYS A 162 12.72 20.42 -23.23
N THR A 163 12.58 19.10 -23.24
CA THR A 163 11.43 18.44 -22.61
C THR A 163 11.79 18.07 -21.17
N THR A 164 11.65 19.01 -20.27
CA THR A 164 11.97 18.90 -18.84
C THR A 164 10.81 19.40 -18.01
N TRP A 165 10.88 19.23 -16.69
CA TRP A 165 9.89 19.73 -15.74
C TRP A 165 9.99 21.25 -15.47
N ASP A 166 11.03 21.88 -15.95
CA ASP A 166 11.32 23.32 -15.78
C ASP A 166 10.48 24.19 -16.69
#